data_df324d842b5075014e4f3f9a8ec2abc8
#
_entry.id   df324d842b5075014e4f3f9a8ec2abc8
#
_cell.length_a   1.000
_cell.length_b   1.000
_cell.length_c   1.000
_cell.angle_alpha   90.00
_cell.angle_beta   90.00
_cell.angle_gamma   90.00
#
_symmetry.space_group_name_H-M   'P 1'
#
loop_
_entity.id
_entity.type
_entity.pdbx_description
1 polymer ?
#
loop_
_entity_poly.entity_id
_entity_poly.type
_entity_poly.pdbx_seq_one_letter_code
_entity_poly.pdbx_strand_id
1 'polypeptide(L)'
;MKAVVCHNGELAVEEIPIPEPGKGNVLLKVRRAGICGSDLHARVHCDETAAIAEEVGYSHFMRSGESVVLGHEFVGEVVSYGPGCRKRWKPGTRLCALPIIRHDDEVEMVGLSEKSPGAYAEFVEVSEVLAIPVPDGVSDEDAAMVEPLSVAHHAVRRSGVGKRDVAVVIGCGPIGLSVIMLLKAAGVKTVVASDYSEGRRELARRCGADAVVDPAVESPYNAVKAQRKYFTRAGDLFDEAFKALNLLQVVPGVPWRHIVRFADDNGLTPTGPVVFECVGLPGVIDSIVSQAPLRSRVVVVGVCMEPDTIRPALAINKEVDLKFVFGYNPDEFAETLHFIDKGKIDPSLMVTGTVGLSGASAAFEVLGKAEKHAKVLIDPSSLVSALT
;
A
#
# COMPACT_ATOMS: atom_id res chain seq x y z
N MET A 1 -0.32 -17.00 26.02
CA MET A 1 0.30 -17.07 24.69
C MET A 1 1.56 -16.20 24.63
N LYS A 2 2.50 -16.58 23.77
CA LYS A 2 3.63 -15.71 23.48
C LYS A 2 3.24 -14.63 22.50
N ALA A 3 3.70 -13.39 22.74
CA ALA A 3 3.48 -12.25 21.87
C ALA A 3 4.67 -11.31 21.89
N VAL A 4 4.87 -10.52 20.84
CA VAL A 4 5.82 -9.41 20.78
C VAL A 4 5.08 -8.15 21.22
N VAL A 5 5.39 -7.68 22.42
CA VAL A 5 4.78 -6.47 23.00
C VAL A 5 5.68 -5.27 22.71
N CYS A 6 5.06 -4.20 22.22
CA CYS A 6 5.67 -2.89 22.06
C CYS A 6 5.28 -1.99 23.25
N HIS A 7 6.27 -1.49 23.97
CA HIS A 7 6.08 -0.52 25.05
C HIS A 7 7.19 0.53 24.98
N ASN A 8 6.85 1.80 24.95
CA ASN A 8 7.80 2.90 24.76
C ASN A 8 8.78 2.69 23.58
N GLY A 9 8.31 2.08 22.50
CA GLY A 9 9.13 1.76 21.33
C GLY A 9 10.05 0.55 21.45
N GLU A 10 10.11 -0.10 22.61
CA GLU A 10 10.85 -1.34 22.84
C GLU A 10 9.98 -2.55 22.50
N LEU A 11 10.57 -3.54 21.82
CA LEU A 11 9.88 -4.78 21.44
C LEU A 11 10.43 -5.94 22.29
N ALA A 12 9.57 -6.58 23.05
CA ALA A 12 9.91 -7.74 23.88
C ALA A 12 8.94 -8.91 23.65
N VAL A 13 9.46 -10.14 23.71
CA VAL A 13 8.59 -11.33 23.73
C VAL A 13 8.12 -11.56 25.16
N GLU A 14 6.80 -11.54 25.33
CA GLU A 14 6.16 -11.73 26.64
C GLU A 14 5.10 -12.84 26.60
N GLU A 15 4.76 -13.39 27.77
CA GLU A 15 3.61 -14.26 27.93
C GLU A 15 2.42 -13.43 28.40
N ILE A 16 1.37 -13.39 27.56
CA ILE A 16 0.14 -12.67 27.84
C ILE A 16 -1.07 -13.64 27.80
N PRO A 17 -2.21 -13.30 28.38
CA PRO A 17 -3.42 -14.12 28.25
C PRO A 17 -3.81 -14.33 26.78
N ILE A 18 -4.38 -15.51 26.48
CA ILE A 18 -5.02 -15.73 25.17
C ILE A 18 -6.32 -14.93 25.16
N PRO A 19 -6.62 -14.13 24.11
CA PRO A 19 -7.88 -13.41 24.03
C PRO A 19 -9.10 -14.35 24.04
N GLU A 20 -10.11 -14.01 24.80
CA GLU A 20 -11.42 -14.62 24.68
C GLU A 20 -12.22 -13.83 23.65
N PRO A 21 -12.67 -14.45 22.53
CA PRO A 21 -13.31 -13.69 21.47
C PRO A 21 -14.64 -13.08 21.94
N GLY A 22 -14.75 -11.77 21.76
CA GLY A 22 -15.93 -10.98 22.09
C GLY A 22 -17.11 -11.24 21.14
N LYS A 23 -18.19 -10.50 21.32
CA LYS A 23 -19.41 -10.63 20.51
C LYS A 23 -19.14 -10.34 19.03
N GLY A 24 -19.41 -11.31 18.17
CA GLY A 24 -19.23 -11.21 16.71
C GLY A 24 -17.79 -11.44 16.24
N ASN A 25 -16.89 -11.82 17.14
CA ASN A 25 -15.47 -11.99 16.85
C ASN A 25 -15.06 -13.48 16.86
N VAL A 26 -13.95 -13.76 16.20
CA VAL A 26 -13.38 -15.10 16.01
C VAL A 26 -11.93 -15.07 16.48
N LEU A 27 -11.53 -16.07 17.27
CA LEU A 27 -10.14 -16.29 17.64
C LEU A 27 -9.45 -17.11 16.55
N LEU A 28 -8.35 -16.59 16.03
CA LEU A 28 -7.49 -17.30 15.09
C LEU A 28 -6.16 -17.67 15.73
N LYS A 29 -5.65 -18.86 15.41
CA LYS A 29 -4.26 -19.22 15.64
C LYS A 29 -3.44 -18.68 14.47
N VAL A 30 -2.52 -17.75 14.74
CA VAL A 30 -1.72 -17.09 13.70
C VAL A 30 -0.79 -18.09 13.01
N ARG A 31 -0.80 -18.05 11.69
CA ARG A 31 0.08 -18.83 10.82
C ARG A 31 1.23 -18.00 10.29
N ARG A 32 0.93 -16.78 9.80
CA ARG A 32 1.90 -15.79 9.34
C ARG A 32 1.39 -14.39 9.62
N ALA A 33 2.31 -13.49 9.96
CA ALA A 33 2.01 -12.06 10.06
C ALA A 33 3.10 -11.25 9.34
N GLY A 34 2.71 -10.26 8.54
CA GLY A 34 3.61 -9.36 7.84
C GLY A 34 4.07 -8.21 8.73
N ILE A 35 5.32 -7.77 8.59
CA ILE A 35 5.78 -6.50 9.19
C ILE A 35 5.51 -5.38 8.20
N CYS A 36 4.69 -4.41 8.62
CA CYS A 36 4.31 -3.23 7.84
C CYS A 36 5.21 -2.03 8.13
N GLY A 37 5.32 -1.12 7.17
CA GLY A 37 5.95 0.19 7.41
C GLY A 37 5.23 0.99 8.50
N SER A 38 3.90 0.86 8.61
CA SER A 38 3.11 1.51 9.67
C SER A 38 3.44 0.98 11.08
N ASP A 39 3.85 -0.30 11.22
CA ASP A 39 4.32 -0.81 12.52
C ASP A 39 5.66 -0.17 12.92
N LEU A 40 6.56 0.07 11.93
CA LEU A 40 7.82 0.77 12.18
C LEU A 40 7.54 2.22 12.62
N HIS A 41 6.58 2.89 11.96
CA HIS A 41 6.15 4.24 12.33
C HIS A 41 5.45 4.27 13.69
N ALA A 42 4.54 3.35 13.95
CA ALA A 42 3.83 3.24 15.23
C ALA A 42 4.79 2.99 16.40
N ARG A 43 5.85 2.21 16.18
CA ARG A 43 6.90 1.99 17.19
C ARG A 43 7.60 3.28 17.63
N VAL A 44 7.80 4.25 16.71
CA VAL A 44 8.62 5.44 16.95
C VAL A 44 7.78 6.71 17.08
N HIS A 45 6.65 6.80 16.39
CA HIS A 45 5.82 8.00 16.23
C HIS A 45 4.35 7.76 16.61
N CYS A 46 4.09 6.87 17.60
CA CYS A 46 2.72 6.53 17.98
C CYS A 46 1.93 7.73 18.47
N ASP A 47 2.52 8.61 19.28
CA ASP A 47 1.82 9.74 19.86
C ASP A 47 1.44 10.79 18.80
N GLU A 48 2.31 11.04 17.81
CA GLU A 48 2.01 11.91 16.67
C GLU A 48 0.92 11.29 15.78
N THR A 49 1.01 9.97 15.53
CA THR A 49 -0.01 9.25 14.75
C THR A 49 -1.35 9.27 15.45
N ALA A 50 -1.37 9.06 16.77
CA ALA A 50 -2.58 9.14 17.59
C ALA A 50 -3.20 10.53 17.57
N ALA A 51 -2.38 11.59 17.62
CA ALA A 51 -2.88 12.96 17.51
C ALA A 51 -3.59 13.23 16.16
N ILE A 52 -2.98 12.77 15.05
CA ILE A 52 -3.60 12.86 13.71
C ILE A 52 -4.88 12.02 13.64
N ALA A 53 -4.89 10.82 14.24
CA ALA A 53 -6.07 9.97 14.29
C ALA A 53 -7.22 10.63 15.06
N GLU A 54 -6.94 11.30 16.16
CA GLU A 54 -7.93 12.08 16.93
C GLU A 54 -8.54 13.24 16.13
N GLU A 55 -7.75 13.92 15.29
CA GLU A 55 -8.27 15.00 14.42
C GLU A 55 -9.32 14.50 13.42
N VAL A 56 -9.22 13.22 13.00
CA VAL A 56 -10.20 12.57 12.12
C VAL A 56 -11.26 11.77 12.88
N GLY A 57 -11.28 11.87 14.23
CA GLY A 57 -12.32 11.28 15.09
C GLY A 57 -12.05 9.84 15.52
N TYR A 58 -10.81 9.35 15.46
CA TYR A 58 -10.41 8.03 15.97
C TYR A 58 -9.46 8.19 17.16
N SER A 59 -9.93 7.86 18.37
CA SER A 59 -9.22 8.10 19.64
C SER A 59 -8.57 6.85 20.25
N HIS A 60 -8.61 5.71 19.57
CA HIS A 60 -8.12 4.42 20.09
C HIS A 60 -6.76 4.00 19.51
N PHE A 61 -6.07 4.88 18.81
CA PHE A 61 -4.73 4.59 18.33
C PHE A 61 -3.75 4.52 19.50
N MET A 62 -2.83 3.55 19.46
CA MET A 62 -1.85 3.32 20.54
C MET A 62 -1.05 4.56 20.92
N ARG A 63 -0.71 4.66 22.21
CA ARG A 63 0.17 5.67 22.81
C ARG A 63 1.47 5.03 23.29
N SER A 64 2.54 5.83 23.41
CA SER A 64 3.86 5.36 23.81
C SER A 64 3.89 4.64 25.16
N GLY A 65 3.07 5.11 26.13
CA GLY A 65 2.96 4.52 27.48
C GLY A 65 2.11 3.24 27.55
N GLU A 66 1.47 2.81 26.47
CA GLU A 66 0.66 1.60 26.40
C GLU A 66 1.49 0.38 26.02
N SER A 67 0.99 -0.82 26.37
CA SER A 67 1.60 -2.11 26.00
C SER A 67 0.79 -2.74 24.88
N VAL A 68 1.26 -2.64 23.63
CA VAL A 68 0.51 -3.06 22.45
C VAL A 68 1.22 -4.21 21.73
N VAL A 69 0.49 -5.25 21.39
CA VAL A 69 0.95 -6.28 20.45
C VAL A 69 0.67 -5.79 19.04
N LEU A 70 1.71 -5.51 18.27
CA LEU A 70 1.60 -5.04 16.89
C LEU A 70 1.19 -6.16 15.91
N GLY A 71 1.01 -5.81 14.63
CA GLY A 71 0.76 -6.75 13.52
C GLY A 71 -0.68 -6.77 13.07
N HIS A 72 -0.92 -6.19 11.90
CA HIS A 72 -2.25 -6.06 11.29
C HIS A 72 -2.35 -6.72 9.90
N GLU A 73 -1.27 -7.30 9.41
CA GLU A 73 -1.21 -8.08 8.17
C GLU A 73 -1.07 -9.56 8.52
N PHE A 74 -2.09 -10.38 8.37
CA PHE A 74 -2.00 -11.77 8.87
C PHE A 74 -2.92 -12.76 8.19
N VAL A 75 -2.59 -14.03 8.40
CA VAL A 75 -3.44 -15.20 8.18
C VAL A 75 -3.40 -16.11 9.41
N GLY A 76 -4.54 -16.69 9.75
CA GLY A 76 -4.64 -17.63 10.87
C GLY A 76 -5.72 -18.69 10.66
N GLU A 77 -5.73 -19.69 11.52
CA GLU A 77 -6.71 -20.76 11.55
C GLU A 77 -7.76 -20.52 12.63
N VAL A 78 -9.02 -20.74 12.30
CA VAL A 78 -10.14 -20.64 13.25
C VAL A 78 -9.94 -21.58 14.44
N VAL A 79 -9.99 -21.05 15.65
CA VAL A 79 -9.93 -21.80 16.91
C VAL A 79 -11.30 -21.83 17.59
N SER A 80 -11.87 -20.66 17.86
CA SER A 80 -13.12 -20.51 18.58
C SER A 80 -13.88 -19.26 18.14
N TYR A 81 -15.14 -19.20 18.55
CA TYR A 81 -16.06 -18.12 18.22
C TYR A 81 -16.60 -17.47 19.47
N GLY A 82 -16.66 -16.15 19.46
CA GLY A 82 -17.38 -15.39 20.46
C GLY A 82 -18.91 -15.48 20.33
N PRO A 83 -19.63 -14.91 21.30
CA PRO A 83 -21.09 -14.85 21.27
C PRO A 83 -21.60 -14.12 20.00
N GLY A 84 -22.74 -14.59 19.47
CA GLY A 84 -23.41 -13.94 18.33
C GLY A 84 -22.78 -14.19 16.95
N CYS A 85 -21.68 -14.93 16.86
CA CYS A 85 -21.11 -15.37 15.60
C CYS A 85 -22.01 -16.35 14.86
N ARG A 86 -22.00 -16.26 13.53
CA ARG A 86 -22.71 -17.21 12.65
C ARG A 86 -22.00 -18.55 12.52
N LYS A 87 -20.74 -18.64 12.99
CA LYS A 87 -19.87 -19.83 12.93
C LYS A 87 -19.75 -20.40 11.52
N ARG A 88 -19.44 -19.51 10.56
CA ARG A 88 -19.43 -19.80 9.10
C ARG A 88 -18.41 -20.85 8.71
N TRP A 89 -17.33 -20.99 9.47
CA TRP A 89 -16.20 -21.85 9.14
C TRP A 89 -15.92 -22.87 10.25
N LYS A 90 -15.40 -24.01 9.86
CA LYS A 90 -14.99 -25.03 10.84
C LYS A 90 -13.67 -24.63 11.52
N PRO A 91 -13.41 -25.06 12.75
CA PRO A 91 -12.07 -24.99 13.33
C PRO A 91 -11.00 -25.52 12.35
N GLY A 92 -9.86 -24.88 12.28
CA GLY A 92 -8.79 -25.17 11.32
C GLY A 92 -8.96 -24.55 9.93
N THR A 93 -10.11 -23.90 9.62
CA THR A 93 -10.24 -23.13 8.37
C THR A 93 -9.30 -21.91 8.42
N ARG A 94 -8.51 -21.71 7.37
CA ARG A 94 -7.62 -20.55 7.25
C ARG A 94 -8.40 -19.30 6.82
N LEU A 95 -8.20 -18.21 7.55
CA LEU A 95 -8.82 -16.91 7.30
C LEU A 95 -7.75 -15.83 7.27
N CYS A 96 -7.93 -14.84 6.41
CA CYS A 96 -7.40 -13.49 6.59
C CYS A 96 -8.55 -12.53 6.88
N ALA A 97 -8.26 -11.41 7.52
CA ALA A 97 -9.29 -10.46 7.91
C ALA A 97 -8.80 -9.02 7.79
N LEU A 98 -9.72 -8.10 7.54
CA LEU A 98 -9.42 -6.68 7.71
C LEU A 98 -9.09 -6.43 9.19
N PRO A 99 -8.06 -5.65 9.50
CA PRO A 99 -7.59 -5.43 10.87
C PRO A 99 -8.45 -4.42 11.63
N ILE A 100 -9.75 -4.59 11.58
CA ILE A 100 -10.75 -3.76 12.28
C ILE A 100 -11.66 -4.69 13.06
N ILE A 101 -11.83 -4.39 14.33
CA ILE A 101 -12.64 -5.17 15.25
C ILE A 101 -13.58 -4.27 16.04
N ARG A 102 -14.63 -4.83 16.59
CA ARG A 102 -15.53 -4.13 17.49
C ARG A 102 -15.51 -4.81 18.86
N HIS A 103 -15.23 -4.00 19.86
CA HIS A 103 -15.44 -4.37 21.27
C HIS A 103 -16.57 -3.52 21.83
N ASP A 104 -17.70 -4.15 22.15
CA ASP A 104 -18.96 -3.50 22.51
C ASP A 104 -19.38 -2.46 21.46
N ASP A 105 -19.38 -1.17 21.79
CA ASP A 105 -19.73 -0.09 20.88
C ASP A 105 -18.52 0.64 20.26
N GLU A 106 -17.30 0.24 20.67
CA GLU A 106 -16.06 0.86 20.18
C GLU A 106 -15.47 0.07 19.00
N VAL A 107 -14.89 0.80 18.04
CA VAL A 107 -14.18 0.22 16.89
C VAL A 107 -12.69 0.38 17.12
N GLU A 108 -11.97 -0.73 17.05
CA GLU A 108 -10.54 -0.82 17.32
C GLU A 108 -9.79 -1.29 16.07
N MET A 109 -8.54 -0.83 15.94
CA MET A 109 -7.61 -1.34 14.93
C MET A 109 -6.75 -2.45 15.54
N VAL A 110 -6.88 -3.66 15.02
CA VAL A 110 -6.09 -4.82 15.45
C VAL A 110 -4.60 -4.54 15.26
N GLY A 111 -3.82 -4.69 16.32
CA GLY A 111 -2.37 -4.44 16.29
C GLY A 111 -1.93 -2.98 16.39
N LEU A 112 -2.87 -2.06 16.54
CA LEU A 112 -2.59 -0.62 16.69
C LEU A 112 -3.39 0.02 17.84
N SER A 113 -3.96 -0.79 18.70
CA SER A 113 -4.70 -0.39 19.92
C SER A 113 -4.36 -1.35 21.06
N GLU A 114 -4.26 -0.84 22.29
CA GLU A 114 -3.98 -1.64 23.49
C GLU A 114 -5.06 -2.70 23.71
N LYS A 115 -6.32 -2.39 23.40
CA LYS A 115 -7.45 -3.29 23.60
C LYS A 115 -7.58 -4.38 22.54
N SER A 116 -6.85 -4.25 21.41
CA SER A 116 -6.95 -5.15 20.26
C SER A 116 -5.58 -5.67 19.86
N PRO A 117 -5.03 -6.65 20.62
CA PRO A 117 -3.71 -7.23 20.34
C PRO A 117 -3.62 -7.77 18.90
N GLY A 118 -2.52 -7.43 18.24
CA GLY A 118 -2.25 -7.84 16.86
C GLY A 118 -1.66 -9.24 16.71
N ALA A 119 -1.26 -9.53 15.49
CA ALA A 119 -0.85 -10.87 15.07
C ALA A 119 0.64 -11.18 15.29
N TYR A 120 1.43 -10.29 15.93
CA TYR A 120 2.75 -10.69 16.39
C TYR A 120 2.65 -11.50 17.68
N ALA A 121 1.75 -12.50 17.64
CA ALA A 121 1.40 -13.39 18.74
C ALA A 121 0.99 -14.75 18.19
N GLU A 122 0.81 -15.73 19.09
CA GLU A 122 0.31 -17.05 18.70
C GLU A 122 -1.17 -17.05 18.30
N PHE A 123 -1.95 -16.09 18.81
CA PHE A 123 -3.38 -15.95 18.53
C PHE A 123 -3.74 -14.48 18.32
N VAL A 124 -4.75 -14.25 17.49
CA VAL A 124 -5.33 -12.92 17.21
C VAL A 124 -6.85 -13.02 17.16
N GLU A 125 -7.54 -12.01 17.70
CA GLU A 125 -8.98 -11.88 17.62
C GLU A 125 -9.34 -11.02 16.40
N VAL A 126 -10.36 -11.44 15.62
CA VAL A 126 -10.81 -10.73 14.41
C VAL A 126 -12.32 -10.68 14.33
N SER A 127 -12.88 -9.72 13.60
CA SER A 127 -14.30 -9.65 13.33
C SER A 127 -14.74 -10.73 12.32
N GLU A 128 -15.77 -11.54 12.65
CA GLU A 128 -16.31 -12.56 11.74
C GLU A 128 -16.79 -11.95 10.42
N VAL A 129 -17.37 -10.75 10.46
CA VAL A 129 -17.93 -10.11 9.25
C VAL A 129 -16.90 -9.53 8.32
N LEU A 130 -15.68 -9.30 8.81
CA LEU A 130 -14.55 -8.76 8.05
C LEU A 130 -13.50 -9.81 7.69
N ALA A 131 -13.75 -11.08 8.05
CA ALA A 131 -12.88 -12.21 7.73
C ALA A 131 -13.34 -12.92 6.45
N ILE A 132 -12.40 -13.42 5.68
CA ILE A 132 -12.62 -14.21 4.46
C ILE A 132 -11.79 -15.49 4.46
N PRO A 133 -12.31 -16.61 3.92
CA PRO A 133 -11.57 -17.86 3.87
C PRO A 133 -10.47 -17.80 2.80
N VAL A 134 -9.29 -18.32 3.16
CA VAL A 134 -8.17 -18.47 2.24
C VAL A 134 -8.37 -19.73 1.40
N PRO A 135 -8.33 -19.65 0.06
CA PRO A 135 -8.39 -20.82 -0.82
C PRO A 135 -7.24 -21.79 -0.55
N ASP A 136 -7.49 -23.09 -0.74
CA ASP A 136 -6.50 -24.15 -0.47
C ASP A 136 -5.20 -24.00 -1.29
N GLY A 137 -5.29 -23.43 -2.48
CA GLY A 137 -4.14 -23.21 -3.37
C GLY A 137 -3.25 -22.00 -2.99
N VAL A 138 -3.68 -21.17 -2.04
CA VAL A 138 -2.91 -20.00 -1.59
C VAL A 138 -2.09 -20.37 -0.36
N SER A 139 -0.79 -20.07 -0.38
CA SER A 139 0.10 -20.30 0.77
C SER A 139 -0.22 -19.38 1.95
N ASP A 140 0.27 -19.70 3.15
CA ASP A 140 0.11 -18.82 4.31
C ASP A 140 0.91 -17.52 4.13
N GLU A 141 2.08 -17.61 3.49
CA GLU A 141 2.93 -16.48 3.16
C GLU A 141 2.19 -15.49 2.23
N ASP A 142 1.57 -16.01 1.17
CA ASP A 142 0.82 -15.19 0.20
C ASP A 142 -0.46 -14.62 0.82
N ALA A 143 -1.14 -15.39 1.66
CA ALA A 143 -2.36 -14.95 2.34
C ALA A 143 -2.10 -13.81 3.34
N ALA A 144 -0.95 -13.82 4.03
CA ALA A 144 -0.54 -12.72 4.91
C ALA A 144 -0.27 -11.41 4.14
N MET A 145 -0.06 -11.49 2.83
CA MET A 145 0.18 -10.33 1.96
C MET A 145 -1.09 -9.68 1.42
N VAL A 146 -2.27 -10.25 1.68
CA VAL A 146 -3.54 -9.70 1.18
C VAL A 146 -3.77 -8.28 1.67
N GLU A 147 -3.46 -8.00 2.94
CA GLU A 147 -3.65 -6.69 3.55
C GLU A 147 -2.84 -5.59 2.83
N PRO A 148 -1.49 -5.63 2.76
CA PRO A 148 -0.71 -4.57 2.13
C PRO A 148 -0.95 -4.46 0.62
N LEU A 149 -1.26 -5.57 -0.05
CA LEU A 149 -1.66 -5.56 -1.45
C LEU A 149 -3.01 -4.86 -1.65
N SER A 150 -3.93 -4.93 -0.68
CA SER A 150 -5.23 -4.25 -0.75
C SER A 150 -5.08 -2.73 -0.69
N VAL A 151 -4.12 -2.21 0.07
CA VAL A 151 -3.76 -0.77 0.07
C VAL A 151 -3.33 -0.33 -1.33
N ALA A 152 -2.45 -1.10 -1.96
CA ALA A 152 -2.00 -0.80 -3.32
C ALA A 152 -3.13 -0.97 -4.35
N HIS A 153 -4.01 -1.95 -4.17
CA HIS A 153 -5.19 -2.14 -5.02
C HIS A 153 -6.10 -0.92 -4.99
N HIS A 154 -6.40 -0.41 -3.80
CA HIS A 154 -7.16 0.82 -3.63
C HIS A 154 -6.49 2.00 -4.35
N ALA A 155 -5.17 2.18 -4.18
CA ALA A 155 -4.42 3.23 -4.85
C ALA A 155 -4.53 3.14 -6.39
N VAL A 156 -4.36 1.95 -6.95
CA VAL A 156 -4.48 1.71 -8.39
C VAL A 156 -5.91 1.99 -8.89
N ARG A 157 -6.94 1.53 -8.19
CA ARG A 157 -8.35 1.85 -8.53
C ARG A 157 -8.63 3.36 -8.47
N ARG A 158 -8.19 4.00 -7.40
CA ARG A 158 -8.40 5.45 -7.19
C ARG A 158 -7.64 6.32 -8.16
N SER A 159 -6.54 5.83 -8.74
CA SER A 159 -5.76 6.56 -9.74
C SER A 159 -6.49 6.80 -11.05
N GLY A 160 -7.46 5.94 -11.39
CA GLY A 160 -8.11 5.93 -12.70
C GLY A 160 -7.15 5.61 -13.85
N VAL A 161 -6.04 4.89 -13.57
CA VAL A 161 -5.06 4.51 -14.58
C VAL A 161 -5.67 3.57 -15.61
N GLY A 162 -5.48 3.88 -16.88
CA GLY A 162 -5.91 3.06 -18.00
C GLY A 162 -4.78 2.20 -18.59
N LYS A 163 -5.14 1.17 -19.34
CA LYS A 163 -4.16 0.21 -19.94
C LYS A 163 -3.14 0.89 -20.87
N ARG A 164 -3.45 2.06 -21.41
CA ARG A 164 -2.58 2.83 -22.34
C ARG A 164 -1.80 3.94 -21.63
N ASP A 165 -2.08 4.20 -20.36
CA ASP A 165 -1.32 5.16 -19.58
C ASP A 165 0.08 4.62 -19.30
N VAL A 166 1.01 5.52 -19.04
CA VAL A 166 2.30 5.19 -18.45
C VAL A 166 2.20 5.47 -16.96
N ALA A 167 2.48 4.46 -16.16
CA ALA A 167 2.56 4.59 -14.71
C ALA A 167 4.01 4.78 -14.27
N VAL A 168 4.23 5.67 -13.31
CA VAL A 168 5.53 5.89 -12.66
C VAL A 168 5.37 5.60 -11.18
N VAL A 169 6.16 4.70 -10.63
CA VAL A 169 6.15 4.36 -9.21
C VAL A 169 7.43 4.90 -8.58
N ILE A 170 7.29 5.86 -7.68
CA ILE A 170 8.37 6.49 -6.93
C ILE A 170 8.45 5.84 -5.55
N GLY A 171 9.56 5.15 -5.29
CA GLY A 171 9.74 4.30 -4.12
C GLY A 171 9.32 2.85 -4.40
N CYS A 172 10.28 1.92 -4.30
CA CYS A 172 10.07 0.48 -4.50
C CYS A 172 10.13 -0.29 -3.17
N GLY A 173 9.59 0.29 -2.10
CA GLY A 173 9.29 -0.41 -0.86
C GLY A 173 8.08 -1.36 -1.04
N PRO A 174 7.59 -2.01 0.03
CA PRO A 174 6.50 -2.97 -0.05
C PRO A 174 5.28 -2.44 -0.81
N ILE A 175 4.86 -1.21 -0.52
CA ILE A 175 3.72 -0.58 -1.20
C ILE A 175 4.01 -0.31 -2.68
N GLY A 176 5.19 0.21 -3.02
CA GLY A 176 5.55 0.45 -4.42
C GLY A 176 5.64 -0.83 -5.24
N LEU A 177 6.21 -1.90 -4.68
CA LEU A 177 6.24 -3.23 -5.32
C LEU A 177 4.83 -3.79 -5.52
N SER A 178 3.95 -3.64 -4.52
CA SER A 178 2.53 -4.00 -4.61
C SER A 178 1.80 -3.23 -5.71
N VAL A 179 2.03 -1.91 -5.80
CA VAL A 179 1.47 -1.06 -6.87
C VAL A 179 1.93 -1.54 -8.24
N ILE A 180 3.23 -1.87 -8.41
CA ILE A 180 3.75 -2.40 -9.68
C ILE A 180 2.99 -3.67 -10.09
N MET A 181 2.87 -4.66 -9.20
CA MET A 181 2.17 -5.92 -9.50
C MET A 181 0.71 -5.68 -9.86
N LEU A 182 0.02 -4.80 -9.14
CA LEU A 182 -1.40 -4.51 -9.40
C LEU A 182 -1.62 -3.70 -10.67
N LEU A 183 -0.71 -2.79 -11.03
CA LEU A 183 -0.72 -2.12 -12.33
C LEU A 183 -0.60 -3.14 -13.48
N LYS A 184 0.31 -4.10 -13.35
CA LYS A 184 0.46 -5.18 -14.36
C LYS A 184 -0.78 -6.07 -14.41
N ALA A 185 -1.35 -6.45 -13.26
CA ALA A 185 -2.61 -7.21 -13.18
C ALA A 185 -3.79 -6.46 -13.82
N ALA A 186 -3.84 -5.13 -13.68
CA ALA A 186 -4.82 -4.26 -14.35
C ALA A 186 -4.57 -4.10 -15.86
N GLY A 187 -3.45 -4.63 -16.38
CA GLY A 187 -3.09 -4.60 -17.79
C GLY A 187 -2.44 -3.29 -18.25
N VAL A 188 -1.90 -2.49 -17.33
CA VAL A 188 -1.10 -1.30 -17.67
C VAL A 188 0.15 -1.74 -18.40
N LYS A 189 0.34 -1.22 -19.61
CA LYS A 189 1.40 -1.71 -20.51
C LYS A 189 2.79 -1.24 -20.10
N THR A 190 2.90 -0.03 -19.57
CA THR A 190 4.18 0.60 -19.24
C THR A 190 4.19 1.04 -17.79
N VAL A 191 5.05 0.43 -17.00
CA VAL A 191 5.30 0.74 -15.59
C VAL A 191 6.78 1.08 -15.41
N VAL A 192 7.08 2.31 -15.05
CA VAL A 192 8.44 2.79 -14.72
C VAL A 192 8.55 2.84 -13.21
N ALA A 193 9.56 2.21 -12.64
CA ALA A 193 9.83 2.24 -11.21
C ALA A 193 11.11 3.02 -10.91
N SER A 194 11.13 3.75 -9.81
CA SER A 194 12.27 4.57 -9.39
C SER A 194 12.57 4.38 -7.91
N ASP A 195 13.80 3.99 -7.59
CA ASP A 195 14.30 3.87 -6.22
C ASP A 195 15.83 4.06 -6.19
N TYR A 196 16.36 4.60 -5.10
CA TYR A 196 17.81 4.75 -4.89
C TYR A 196 18.50 3.41 -4.65
N SER A 197 17.82 2.44 -4.00
CA SER A 197 18.37 1.12 -3.70
C SER A 197 18.40 0.22 -4.94
N GLU A 198 19.58 -0.31 -5.27
CA GLU A 198 19.73 -1.28 -6.37
C GLU A 198 18.94 -2.57 -6.09
N GLY A 199 18.96 -3.06 -4.84
CA GLY A 199 18.21 -4.25 -4.44
C GLY A 199 16.70 -4.06 -4.63
N ARG A 200 16.15 -2.89 -4.28
CA ARG A 200 14.73 -2.58 -4.50
C ARG A 200 14.39 -2.41 -5.99
N ARG A 201 15.28 -1.84 -6.79
CA ARG A 201 15.12 -1.77 -8.25
C ARG A 201 15.07 -3.17 -8.88
N GLU A 202 15.87 -4.12 -8.38
CA GLU A 202 15.83 -5.51 -8.86
C GLU A 202 14.51 -6.19 -8.48
N LEU A 203 14.02 -6.00 -7.26
CA LEU A 203 12.69 -6.48 -6.86
C LEU A 203 11.59 -5.86 -7.74
N ALA A 204 11.68 -4.58 -8.07
CA ALA A 204 10.73 -3.91 -8.96
C ALA A 204 10.69 -4.55 -10.36
N ARG A 205 11.84 -4.96 -10.94
CA ARG A 205 11.88 -5.71 -12.20
C ARG A 205 11.17 -7.05 -12.07
N ARG A 206 11.44 -7.78 -11.01
CA ARG A 206 10.80 -9.08 -10.74
C ARG A 206 9.29 -8.94 -10.55
N CYS A 207 8.82 -7.86 -9.93
CA CYS A 207 7.39 -7.53 -9.77
C CYS A 207 6.73 -7.03 -11.06
N GLY A 208 7.48 -6.88 -12.17
CA GLY A 208 6.95 -6.57 -13.50
C GLY A 208 7.13 -5.13 -13.97
N ALA A 209 7.98 -4.32 -13.34
CA ALA A 209 8.33 -3.00 -13.88
C ALA A 209 9.02 -3.13 -15.25
N ASP A 210 8.55 -2.40 -16.26
CA ASP A 210 9.10 -2.44 -17.63
C ASP A 210 10.40 -1.65 -17.73
N ALA A 211 10.58 -0.65 -16.88
CA ALA A 211 11.82 0.09 -16.72
C ALA A 211 12.07 0.42 -15.25
N VAL A 212 13.33 0.42 -14.84
CA VAL A 212 13.71 0.84 -13.49
C VAL A 212 14.82 1.89 -13.57
N VAL A 213 14.72 2.89 -12.72
CA VAL A 213 15.56 4.10 -12.77
C VAL A 213 16.19 4.34 -11.40
N ASP A 214 17.48 4.68 -11.39
CA ASP A 214 18.14 5.26 -10.25
C ASP A 214 17.96 6.80 -10.31
N PRO A 215 17.19 7.39 -9.38
CA PRO A 215 16.93 8.83 -9.40
C PRO A 215 18.19 9.68 -9.11
N ALA A 216 19.27 9.08 -8.61
CA ALA A 216 20.56 9.76 -8.48
C ALA A 216 21.27 9.95 -9.83
N VAL A 217 20.95 9.12 -10.82
CA VAL A 217 21.60 9.12 -12.14
C VAL A 217 20.73 9.82 -13.18
N GLU A 218 19.44 9.50 -13.22
CA GLU A 218 18.51 10.11 -14.17
C GLU A 218 17.09 10.25 -13.61
N SER A 219 16.32 11.17 -14.19
CA SER A 219 14.92 11.34 -13.85
C SER A 219 14.07 10.20 -14.43
N PRO A 220 13.15 9.58 -13.66
CA PRO A 220 12.23 8.56 -14.15
C PRO A 220 11.36 9.05 -15.32
N TYR A 221 11.15 10.34 -15.41
CA TYR A 221 10.39 10.95 -16.52
C TYR A 221 11.13 10.93 -17.87
N ASN A 222 12.44 10.67 -17.91
CA ASN A 222 13.16 10.43 -19.16
C ASN A 222 12.80 9.09 -19.78
N ALA A 223 12.69 8.04 -18.95
CA ALA A 223 12.21 6.73 -19.39
C ALA A 223 10.75 6.79 -19.89
N VAL A 224 9.91 7.62 -19.24
CA VAL A 224 8.53 7.87 -19.66
C VAL A 224 8.47 8.53 -21.05
N LYS A 225 9.31 9.52 -21.33
CA LYS A 225 9.37 10.21 -22.65
C LYS A 225 9.74 9.27 -23.79
N ALA A 226 10.53 8.24 -23.51
CA ALA A 226 10.88 7.22 -24.51
C ALA A 226 9.67 6.36 -24.91
N GLN A 227 8.66 6.25 -24.05
CA GLN A 227 7.48 5.42 -24.26
C GLN A 227 6.31 6.16 -24.88
N ARG A 228 6.15 7.45 -24.54
CA ARG A 228 5.08 8.32 -25.03
C ARG A 228 5.51 9.77 -25.01
N LYS A 229 5.07 10.55 -26.01
CA LYS A 229 5.33 12.01 -26.04
C LYS A 229 4.48 12.70 -24.96
N TYR A 230 5.14 13.27 -23.98
CA TYR A 230 4.53 14.10 -22.94
C TYR A 230 5.05 15.52 -23.03
N PHE A 231 4.23 16.50 -22.67
CA PHE A 231 4.62 17.90 -22.61
C PHE A 231 5.19 18.21 -21.21
N THR A 232 6.40 18.77 -21.19
CA THR A 232 7.06 19.23 -19.96
C THR A 232 7.14 20.75 -19.89
N ARG A 233 6.86 21.42 -21.02
CA ARG A 233 6.88 22.87 -21.16
C ARG A 233 5.54 23.35 -21.71
N ALA A 234 4.95 24.38 -21.07
CA ALA A 234 3.68 24.94 -21.49
C ALA A 234 3.70 25.49 -22.93
N GLY A 235 4.84 26.10 -23.34
CA GLY A 235 5.02 26.60 -24.72
C GLY A 235 4.84 25.49 -25.77
N ASP A 236 5.43 24.32 -25.54
CA ASP A 236 5.33 23.19 -26.49
C ASP A 236 3.88 22.68 -26.60
N LEU A 237 3.14 22.69 -25.48
CA LEU A 237 1.72 22.33 -25.47
C LEU A 237 0.87 23.35 -26.25
N PHE A 238 1.13 24.66 -26.07
CA PHE A 238 0.43 25.72 -26.80
C PHE A 238 0.74 25.67 -28.29
N ASP A 239 1.99 25.45 -28.68
CA ASP A 239 2.36 25.31 -30.08
C ASP A 239 1.62 24.17 -30.78
N GLU A 240 1.50 23.01 -30.11
CA GLU A 240 0.72 21.89 -30.66
C GLU A 240 -0.78 22.19 -30.71
N ALA A 241 -1.31 22.88 -29.70
CA ALA A 241 -2.72 23.32 -29.71
C ALA A 241 -3.01 24.30 -30.87
N PHE A 242 -2.10 25.27 -31.12
CA PHE A 242 -2.23 26.18 -32.26
C PHE A 242 -2.19 25.44 -33.59
N LYS A 243 -1.25 24.50 -33.79
CA LYS A 243 -1.18 23.67 -35.00
C LYS A 243 -2.47 22.88 -35.22
N ALA A 244 -2.99 22.22 -34.18
CA ALA A 244 -4.23 21.44 -34.24
C ALA A 244 -5.43 22.33 -34.59
N LEU A 245 -5.58 23.48 -33.93
CA LEU A 245 -6.66 24.43 -34.20
C LEU A 245 -6.62 24.98 -35.62
N ASN A 246 -5.43 25.39 -36.11
CA ASN A 246 -5.25 25.85 -37.47
C ASN A 246 -5.68 24.78 -38.50
N LEU A 247 -5.27 23.52 -38.27
CA LEU A 247 -5.70 22.41 -39.14
C LEU A 247 -7.20 22.19 -39.14
N LEU A 248 -7.86 22.27 -37.98
CA LEU A 248 -9.30 22.09 -37.84
C LEU A 248 -10.09 23.25 -38.49
N GLN A 249 -9.58 24.47 -38.51
CA GLN A 249 -10.22 25.64 -39.08
C GLN A 249 -10.17 25.67 -40.61
N VAL A 250 -9.21 24.99 -41.24
CA VAL A 250 -9.08 24.90 -42.69
C VAL A 250 -10.16 24.01 -43.33
N VAL A 251 -10.81 23.10 -42.55
CA VAL A 251 -11.85 22.19 -43.06
C VAL A 251 -13.19 22.88 -43.02
N PRO A 252 -13.81 23.25 -44.18
CA PRO A 252 -15.11 23.92 -44.21
C PRO A 252 -16.22 23.09 -43.58
N GLY A 253 -17.08 23.73 -42.78
CA GLY A 253 -18.27 23.08 -42.17
C GLY A 253 -17.96 22.20 -40.96
N VAL A 254 -16.69 22.10 -40.53
CA VAL A 254 -16.34 21.32 -39.35
C VAL A 254 -16.47 22.18 -38.09
N PRO A 255 -17.34 21.82 -37.14
CA PRO A 255 -17.50 22.55 -35.88
C PRO A 255 -16.38 22.21 -34.94
N TRP A 256 -15.21 22.85 -35.12
CA TRP A 256 -13.99 22.55 -34.36
C TRP A 256 -14.19 22.51 -32.84
N ARG A 257 -15.12 23.31 -32.28
CA ARG A 257 -15.44 23.30 -30.85
C ARG A 257 -15.99 21.95 -30.39
N HIS A 258 -16.82 21.31 -31.21
CA HIS A 258 -17.38 19.97 -30.90
C HIS A 258 -16.30 18.90 -31.00
N ILE A 259 -15.33 19.05 -31.93
CA ILE A 259 -14.22 18.10 -32.06
C ILE A 259 -13.29 18.21 -30.86
N VAL A 260 -12.94 19.42 -30.41
CA VAL A 260 -12.12 19.62 -29.22
C VAL A 260 -12.81 19.05 -27.98
N ARG A 261 -14.12 19.35 -27.79
CA ARG A 261 -14.89 18.79 -26.67
C ARG A 261 -14.94 17.27 -26.75
N PHE A 262 -15.24 16.71 -27.91
CA PHE A 262 -15.26 15.26 -28.11
C PHE A 262 -13.90 14.62 -27.80
N ALA A 263 -12.80 15.24 -28.23
CA ALA A 263 -11.46 14.76 -27.94
C ALA A 263 -11.16 14.77 -26.43
N ASP A 264 -11.60 15.82 -25.73
CA ASP A 264 -11.42 15.96 -24.29
C ASP A 264 -12.27 14.90 -23.54
N ASP A 265 -13.56 14.83 -23.84
CA ASP A 265 -14.50 13.87 -23.23
C ASP A 265 -14.07 12.40 -23.46
N ASN A 266 -13.32 12.12 -24.52
CA ASN A 266 -12.81 10.76 -24.84
C ASN A 266 -11.33 10.54 -24.50
N GLY A 267 -10.69 11.45 -23.75
CA GLY A 267 -9.29 11.33 -23.32
C GLY A 267 -8.30 11.31 -24.48
N LEU A 268 -8.62 11.98 -25.60
CA LEU A 268 -7.75 12.13 -26.77
C LEU A 268 -6.85 13.39 -26.66
N THR A 269 -7.15 14.27 -25.71
CA THR A 269 -6.29 15.41 -25.37
C THR A 269 -5.01 14.95 -24.68
N PRO A 270 -3.91 15.72 -24.81
CA PRO A 270 -2.65 15.38 -24.14
C PRO A 270 -2.83 15.27 -22.61
N THR A 271 -2.49 14.12 -22.04
CA THR A 271 -2.46 13.86 -20.59
C THR A 271 -1.03 13.56 -20.17
N GLY A 272 -0.70 13.79 -18.89
CA GLY A 272 0.55 13.35 -18.28
C GLY A 272 0.51 11.87 -17.83
N PRO A 273 1.63 11.34 -17.34
CA PRO A 273 1.66 10.01 -16.71
C PRO A 273 0.88 9.97 -15.40
N VAL A 274 0.62 8.75 -14.92
CA VAL A 274 0.10 8.50 -13.58
C VAL A 274 1.28 8.19 -12.66
N VAL A 275 1.48 9.01 -11.64
CA VAL A 275 2.62 8.89 -10.72
C VAL A 275 2.11 8.41 -9.37
N PHE A 276 2.68 7.33 -8.86
CA PHE A 276 2.40 6.82 -7.52
C PHE A 276 3.57 7.21 -6.60
N GLU A 277 3.28 8.04 -5.62
CA GLU A 277 4.21 8.39 -4.55
C GLU A 277 4.09 7.31 -3.45
N CYS A 278 5.14 6.51 -3.27
CA CYS A 278 5.18 5.39 -2.33
C CYS A 278 6.36 5.48 -1.34
N VAL A 279 6.89 6.68 -1.13
CA VAL A 279 8.05 6.95 -0.25
C VAL A 279 7.59 7.46 1.12
N GLY A 280 6.72 8.49 1.14
CA GLY A 280 6.21 9.10 2.37
C GLY A 280 7.26 9.93 3.12
N LEU A 281 8.08 10.70 2.43
CA LEU A 281 9.06 11.61 3.04
C LEU A 281 8.82 13.06 2.62
N PRO A 282 9.16 14.04 3.48
CA PRO A 282 9.05 15.45 3.14
C PRO A 282 9.80 15.81 1.86
N GLY A 283 9.24 16.71 1.05
CA GLY A 283 9.79 17.20 -0.20
C GLY A 283 9.58 16.28 -1.42
N VAL A 284 9.14 15.02 -1.22
CA VAL A 284 8.94 14.09 -2.35
C VAL A 284 7.76 14.53 -3.21
N ILE A 285 6.65 14.97 -2.63
CA ILE A 285 5.48 15.46 -3.37
C ILE A 285 5.85 16.68 -4.21
N ASP A 286 6.55 17.66 -3.64
CA ASP A 286 6.99 18.86 -4.37
C ASP A 286 7.99 18.53 -5.49
N SER A 287 8.90 17.58 -5.25
CA SER A 287 9.83 17.07 -6.25
C SER A 287 9.07 16.43 -7.44
N ILE A 288 8.05 15.63 -7.17
CA ILE A 288 7.19 15.03 -8.19
C ILE A 288 6.47 16.13 -8.98
N VAL A 289 5.80 17.07 -8.31
CA VAL A 289 5.10 18.19 -8.95
C VAL A 289 6.05 19.00 -9.81
N SER A 290 7.29 19.21 -9.35
CA SER A 290 8.32 19.97 -10.07
C SER A 290 8.75 19.27 -11.36
N GLN A 291 9.00 17.96 -11.31
CA GLN A 291 9.67 17.22 -12.39
C GLN A 291 8.68 16.52 -13.34
N ALA A 292 7.51 16.13 -12.86
CA ALA A 292 6.52 15.42 -13.67
C ALA A 292 6.08 16.26 -14.89
N PRO A 293 5.72 15.64 -16.02
CA PRO A 293 5.09 16.29 -17.16
C PRO A 293 3.82 17.05 -16.79
N LEU A 294 3.38 17.95 -17.68
CA LEU A 294 2.10 18.65 -17.55
C LEU A 294 0.95 17.65 -17.48
N ARG A 295 -0.11 17.98 -16.74
CA ARG A 295 -1.33 17.19 -16.58
C ARG A 295 -1.10 15.78 -16.02
N SER A 296 -0.05 15.64 -15.19
CA SER A 296 0.20 14.38 -14.47
C SER A 296 -0.83 14.19 -13.38
N ARG A 297 -1.25 12.94 -13.18
CA ARG A 297 -2.05 12.52 -12.04
C ARG A 297 -1.13 11.92 -10.99
N VAL A 298 -1.05 12.49 -9.81
CA VAL A 298 -0.21 12.04 -8.71
C VAL A 298 -1.07 11.43 -7.62
N VAL A 299 -0.82 10.18 -7.30
CA VAL A 299 -1.49 9.43 -6.24
C VAL A 299 -0.50 9.26 -5.09
N VAL A 300 -0.80 9.85 -3.96
CA VAL A 300 0.02 9.79 -2.75
C VAL A 300 -0.47 8.63 -1.91
N VAL A 301 0.39 7.63 -1.75
CA VAL A 301 0.16 6.37 -1.02
C VAL A 301 1.10 6.28 0.19
N GLY A 302 2.30 6.85 0.06
CA GLY A 302 3.28 6.92 1.14
C GLY A 302 2.79 7.82 2.28
N VAL A 303 2.96 7.36 3.51
CA VAL A 303 2.58 8.12 4.71
C VAL A 303 3.75 8.97 5.16
N CYS A 304 3.61 10.30 5.03
CA CYS A 304 4.56 11.27 5.55
C CYS A 304 4.03 11.80 6.89
N MET A 305 4.74 11.54 7.98
CA MET A 305 4.35 11.96 9.32
C MET A 305 4.74 13.41 9.62
N GLU A 306 5.68 13.97 8.89
CA GLU A 306 6.14 15.34 9.06
C GLU A 306 5.35 16.31 8.17
N PRO A 307 5.17 17.59 8.59
CA PRO A 307 4.64 18.64 7.73
C PRO A 307 5.48 18.76 6.45
N ASP A 308 4.82 18.76 5.28
CA ASP A 308 5.47 18.91 3.98
C ASP A 308 5.02 20.19 3.27
N THR A 309 5.89 20.75 2.44
CA THR A 309 5.64 21.98 1.69
C THR A 309 5.56 21.67 0.22
N ILE A 310 4.46 22.05 -0.41
CA ILE A 310 4.27 22.00 -1.86
C ILE A 310 4.14 23.41 -2.43
N ARG A 311 4.41 23.58 -3.73
CA ARG A 311 4.24 24.85 -4.45
C ARG A 311 2.93 24.86 -5.25
N PRO A 312 1.80 25.35 -4.69
CA PRO A 312 0.49 25.27 -5.36
C PRO A 312 0.46 25.98 -6.70
N ALA A 313 1.13 27.13 -6.82
CA ALA A 313 1.19 27.86 -8.09
C ALA A 313 1.85 27.03 -9.21
N LEU A 314 2.88 26.23 -8.89
CA LEU A 314 3.51 25.33 -9.86
C LEU A 314 2.56 24.19 -10.25
N ALA A 315 1.88 23.58 -9.29
CA ALA A 315 0.90 22.53 -9.53
C ALA A 315 -0.26 23.02 -10.42
N ILE A 316 -0.77 24.23 -10.16
CA ILE A 316 -1.80 24.89 -10.98
C ILE A 316 -1.31 25.11 -12.40
N ASN A 317 -0.11 25.68 -12.59
CA ASN A 317 0.45 25.95 -13.92
C ASN A 317 0.74 24.69 -14.74
N LYS A 318 0.93 23.56 -14.07
CA LYS A 318 1.13 22.24 -14.70
C LYS A 318 -0.17 21.44 -14.81
N GLU A 319 -1.27 21.94 -14.24
CA GLU A 319 -2.58 21.25 -14.18
C GLU A 319 -2.40 19.83 -13.62
N VAL A 320 -1.73 19.72 -12.45
CA VAL A 320 -1.46 18.46 -11.77
C VAL A 320 -2.66 18.08 -10.90
N ASP A 321 -3.17 16.87 -11.08
CA ASP A 321 -4.11 16.26 -10.15
C ASP A 321 -3.32 15.63 -9.00
N LEU A 322 -3.57 16.05 -7.76
CA LEU A 322 -2.99 15.46 -6.55
C LEU A 322 -4.09 14.76 -5.75
N LYS A 323 -3.94 13.46 -5.54
CA LYS A 323 -4.91 12.62 -4.85
C LYS A 323 -4.25 11.84 -3.73
N PHE A 324 -4.73 12.05 -2.51
CA PHE A 324 -4.35 11.24 -1.35
C PHE A 324 -5.28 10.04 -1.25
N VAL A 325 -4.73 8.87 -0.91
CA VAL A 325 -5.47 7.63 -0.72
C VAL A 325 -5.10 6.98 0.60
N PHE A 326 -6.08 6.33 1.25
CA PHE A 326 -5.87 5.68 2.54
C PHE A 326 -6.70 4.39 2.61
N GLY A 327 -6.07 3.33 3.12
CA GLY A 327 -6.74 2.06 3.38
C GLY A 327 -7.29 1.38 2.12
N TYR A 328 -8.39 0.65 2.28
CA TYR A 328 -9.08 -0.12 1.24
C TYR A 328 -10.49 -0.52 1.69
N ASN A 329 -11.33 -0.93 0.74
CA ASN A 329 -12.65 -1.46 1.00
C ASN A 329 -12.62 -2.98 1.24
N PRO A 330 -13.62 -3.56 1.95
CA PRO A 330 -13.74 -5.01 2.06
C PRO A 330 -13.84 -5.75 0.72
N ASP A 331 -14.42 -5.12 -0.28
CA ASP A 331 -14.49 -5.63 -1.67
C ASP A 331 -13.09 -5.73 -2.30
N GLU A 332 -12.28 -4.70 -2.15
CA GLU A 332 -10.89 -4.67 -2.64
C GLU A 332 -10.01 -5.72 -1.92
N PHE A 333 -10.25 -5.96 -0.63
CA PHE A 333 -9.59 -7.01 0.13
C PHE A 333 -9.90 -8.41 -0.43
N ALA A 334 -11.18 -8.68 -0.67
CA ALA A 334 -11.62 -9.95 -1.25
C ALA A 334 -11.12 -10.13 -2.71
N GLU A 335 -11.16 -9.06 -3.51
CA GLU A 335 -10.67 -9.09 -4.90
C GLU A 335 -9.15 -9.31 -4.95
N THR A 336 -8.40 -8.74 -4.01
CA THR A 336 -6.95 -8.93 -3.88
C THR A 336 -6.61 -10.39 -3.59
N LEU A 337 -7.29 -11.03 -2.64
CA LEU A 337 -7.12 -12.48 -2.39
C LEU A 337 -7.47 -13.30 -3.63
N HIS A 338 -8.53 -12.92 -4.37
CA HIS A 338 -8.87 -13.58 -5.62
C HIS A 338 -7.80 -13.41 -6.70
N PHE A 339 -7.12 -12.27 -6.79
CA PHE A 339 -6.01 -12.08 -7.73
C PHE A 339 -4.81 -12.98 -7.39
N ILE A 340 -4.52 -13.19 -6.11
CA ILE A 340 -3.52 -14.16 -5.66
C ILE A 340 -3.94 -15.58 -6.05
N ASP A 341 -5.16 -16.00 -5.71
CA ASP A 341 -5.69 -17.34 -6.03
C ASP A 341 -5.66 -17.66 -7.53
N LYS A 342 -5.86 -16.64 -8.38
CA LYS A 342 -5.80 -16.81 -9.85
C LYS A 342 -4.41 -16.61 -10.44
N GLY A 343 -3.39 -16.41 -9.63
CA GLY A 343 -2.02 -16.19 -10.09
C GLY A 343 -1.85 -14.91 -10.93
N LYS A 344 -2.74 -13.92 -10.76
CA LYS A 344 -2.60 -12.61 -11.42
C LYS A 344 -1.52 -11.76 -10.78
N ILE A 345 -1.28 -11.95 -9.49
CA ILE A 345 -0.21 -11.36 -8.70
C ILE A 345 0.50 -12.44 -7.92
N ASP A 346 1.80 -12.30 -7.75
CA ASP A 346 2.66 -13.22 -7.00
C ASP A 346 3.33 -12.48 -5.83
N PRO A 347 2.73 -12.50 -4.63
CA PRO A 347 3.27 -11.80 -3.47
C PRO A 347 4.61 -12.34 -2.99
N SER A 348 4.91 -13.61 -3.27
CA SER A 348 6.15 -14.27 -2.86
C SER A 348 7.40 -13.54 -3.34
N LEU A 349 7.30 -12.79 -4.44
CA LEU A 349 8.38 -11.97 -5.01
C LEU A 349 8.87 -10.87 -4.05
N MET A 350 8.02 -10.44 -3.11
CA MET A 350 8.33 -9.39 -2.15
C MET A 350 8.77 -9.94 -0.79
N VAL A 351 8.42 -11.19 -0.45
CA VAL A 351 8.78 -11.80 0.82
C VAL A 351 10.27 -12.14 0.80
N THR A 352 11.04 -11.45 1.61
CA THR A 352 12.52 -11.53 1.63
C THR A 352 13.07 -12.19 2.88
N GLY A 353 12.20 -12.63 3.79
CA GLY A 353 12.60 -13.35 4.98
C GLY A 353 11.42 -13.69 5.89
N THR A 354 11.62 -14.68 6.77
CA THR A 354 10.67 -15.09 7.80
C THR A 354 11.42 -15.35 9.10
N VAL A 355 10.89 -14.81 10.20
CA VAL A 355 11.47 -14.98 11.55
C VAL A 355 10.40 -15.50 12.51
N GLY A 356 10.81 -16.06 13.65
CA GLY A 356 9.94 -16.33 14.78
C GLY A 356 9.68 -15.07 15.61
N LEU A 357 8.84 -15.17 16.65
CA LEU A 357 8.56 -14.04 17.55
C LEU A 357 9.84 -13.46 18.16
N SER A 358 10.81 -14.30 18.53
CA SER A 358 12.12 -13.84 19.08
C SER A 358 12.98 -13.07 18.07
N GLY A 359 12.69 -13.18 16.78
CA GLY A 359 13.40 -12.46 15.71
C GLY A 359 12.75 -11.13 15.32
N ALA A 360 11.59 -10.80 15.87
CA ALA A 360 10.82 -9.62 15.46
C ALA A 360 11.61 -8.31 15.63
N SER A 361 12.23 -8.09 16.79
CA SER A 361 13.02 -6.87 17.05
C SER A 361 14.16 -6.70 16.03
N ALA A 362 14.90 -7.78 15.73
CA ALA A 362 15.96 -7.76 14.72
C ALA A 362 15.41 -7.48 13.31
N ALA A 363 14.24 -8.03 12.97
CA ALA A 363 13.58 -7.78 11.69
C ALA A 363 13.17 -6.31 11.53
N PHE A 364 12.65 -5.68 12.58
CA PHE A 364 12.33 -4.25 12.59
C PHE A 364 13.57 -3.38 12.31
N GLU A 365 14.70 -3.68 12.96
CA GLU A 365 15.96 -2.95 12.75
C GLU A 365 16.49 -3.08 11.31
N VAL A 366 16.34 -4.26 10.71
CA VAL A 366 16.77 -4.50 9.33
C VAL A 366 15.85 -3.80 8.33
N LEU A 367 14.52 -3.85 8.54
CA LEU A 367 13.54 -3.17 7.70
C LEU A 367 13.67 -1.64 7.78
N GLY A 368 14.06 -1.09 8.91
CA GLY A 368 14.35 0.34 9.07
C GLY A 368 15.53 0.84 8.22
N LYS A 369 16.47 -0.04 7.83
CA LYS A 369 17.66 0.30 7.00
C LYS A 369 17.48 0.08 5.50
N ALA A 370 16.37 -0.49 5.08
CA ALA A 370 15.78 -0.46 3.73
C ALA A 370 16.64 -0.88 2.51
N GLU A 371 17.75 -1.59 2.64
CA GLU A 371 18.62 -1.91 1.49
C GLU A 371 18.33 -3.28 0.85
N LYS A 372 18.15 -4.33 1.66
CA LYS A 372 18.09 -5.73 1.21
C LYS A 372 16.68 -6.33 1.30
N HIS A 373 15.90 -5.94 2.28
CA HIS A 373 14.62 -6.56 2.58
C HIS A 373 13.44 -5.64 2.22
N ALA A 374 12.41 -6.24 1.59
CA ALA A 374 11.16 -5.54 1.29
C ALA A 374 10.07 -5.92 2.29
N LYS A 375 9.77 -7.21 2.43
CA LYS A 375 8.77 -7.73 3.37
C LYS A 375 9.35 -8.89 4.17
N VAL A 376 9.21 -8.81 5.48
CA VAL A 376 9.55 -9.88 6.41
C VAL A 376 8.27 -10.36 7.07
N LEU A 377 8.13 -11.69 7.17
CA LEU A 377 7.02 -12.32 7.85
C LEU A 377 7.45 -12.83 9.23
N ILE A 378 6.51 -12.84 10.16
CA ILE A 378 6.64 -13.50 11.45
C ILE A 378 5.84 -14.82 11.40
N ASP A 379 6.51 -15.91 11.76
CA ASP A 379 5.90 -17.21 12.01
C ASP A 379 5.98 -17.49 13.53
N PRO A 380 4.85 -17.41 14.27
CA PRO A 380 4.87 -17.62 15.71
C PRO A 380 5.35 -19.01 16.14
N SER A 381 5.31 -20.00 15.25
CA SER A 381 5.78 -21.36 15.50
C SER A 381 7.29 -21.57 15.26
N SER A 382 7.94 -20.61 14.60
CA SER A 382 9.36 -20.67 14.23
C SER A 382 10.27 -20.26 15.38
N LEU A 383 11.44 -20.90 15.45
CA LEU A 383 12.52 -20.54 16.37
C LEU A 383 13.62 -19.66 15.73
N VAL A 384 13.41 -19.24 14.49
CA VAL A 384 14.37 -18.39 13.76
C VAL A 384 14.38 -16.99 14.39
N SER A 385 15.53 -16.60 14.94
CA SER A 385 15.70 -15.33 15.67
C SER A 385 16.43 -14.24 14.88
N ALA A 386 16.91 -14.53 13.67
CA ALA A 386 17.61 -13.56 12.83
C ALA A 386 17.36 -13.83 11.34
N LEU A 387 17.40 -12.76 10.54
CA LEU A 387 17.39 -12.84 9.08
C LEU A 387 18.79 -13.18 8.57
N THR A 388 18.86 -14.02 7.56
CA THR A 388 20.11 -14.44 6.90
C THR A 388 20.40 -13.62 5.66
#